data_da4775d728eb78a5e9855725a5adb92f
#
_entry.id   da4775d728eb78a5e9855725a5adb92f
#
_cell.length_a   1.000
_cell.length_b   1.000
_cell.length_c   1.000
_cell.angle_alpha   90.00
_cell.angle_beta   90.00
_cell.angle_gamma   90.00
#
_symmetry.space_group_name_H-M   'P 1'
#
loop_
_entity.id
_entity.type
_entity.pdbx_description
1 polymer ?
#
loop_
_entity_poly.entity_id
_entity_poly.type
_entity_poly.pdbx_seq_one_letter_code
_entity_poly.pdbx_strand_id
1 'polypeptide(L)'
;MDILFLLAPDFTDIARDDVGKRYYCPDCAFVEGVLGYCPALRTQLEIRYIAYPRPRPEIVALVGDAHQGCPNLILDPANHKFVNVNRFHRCGERLHSTDTKVIVDYLAERYGAMVAHF
;
A
#
# COMPACT_ATOMS: atom_id res chain seq x y z
N MET A 1 2.38 -13.19 5.84
CA MET A 1 2.07 -12.52 4.57
C MET A 1 2.43 -11.04 4.65
N ASP A 2 2.87 -10.47 3.55
CA ASP A 2 2.94 -9.02 3.43
C ASP A 2 1.53 -8.43 3.53
N ILE A 3 1.43 -7.25 4.15
CA ILE A 3 0.16 -6.55 4.31
C ILE A 3 0.14 -5.35 3.36
N LEU A 4 -0.88 -5.26 2.54
CA LEU A 4 -1.10 -4.13 1.64
C LEU A 4 -2.34 -3.36 2.07
N PHE A 5 -2.13 -2.11 2.51
CA PHE A 5 -3.24 -1.19 2.82
C PHE A 5 -3.58 -0.35 1.60
N LEU A 6 -4.85 -0.31 1.28
CA LEU A 6 -5.41 0.55 0.24
C LEU A 6 -6.54 1.38 0.84
N LEU A 7 -6.71 2.61 0.37
CA LEU A 7 -7.87 3.40 0.78
C LEU A 7 -9.14 2.84 0.12
N ALA A 8 -10.15 2.63 0.93
CA ALA A 8 -11.48 2.37 0.40
C ALA A 8 -11.91 3.55 -0.47
N PRO A 9 -12.42 3.30 -1.68
CA PRO A 9 -12.85 4.38 -2.57
C PRO A 9 -14.13 5.05 -2.05
N ASP A 10 -14.52 6.14 -2.73
CA ASP A 10 -15.76 6.83 -2.47
C ASP A 10 -15.75 7.56 -1.11
N PHE A 11 -14.70 8.33 -0.89
CA PHE A 11 -14.59 9.18 0.29
C PHE A 11 -14.76 10.66 -0.08
N THR A 12 -15.08 11.48 0.92
CA THR A 12 -15.11 12.94 0.79
C THR A 12 -13.87 13.55 1.45
N ASP A 13 -13.50 14.74 0.99
CA ASP A 13 -12.36 15.49 1.54
C ASP A 13 -12.79 16.94 1.75
N ILE A 14 -13.31 17.24 2.94
CA ILE A 14 -13.87 18.54 3.29
C ILE A 14 -12.81 19.63 3.23
N ALA A 15 -11.56 19.31 3.55
CA ALA A 15 -10.46 20.28 3.47
C ALA A 15 -10.15 20.71 2.04
N ARG A 16 -10.46 19.86 1.05
CA ARG A 16 -10.25 20.13 -0.36
C ARG A 16 -11.45 20.82 -1.01
N ASP A 17 -12.66 20.35 -0.68
CA ASP A 17 -13.91 20.94 -1.11
C ASP A 17 -15.02 20.62 -0.11
N ASP A 18 -16.00 21.52 0.00
CA ASP A 18 -17.12 21.40 0.92
C ASP A 18 -18.44 21.02 0.21
N VAL A 19 -18.39 20.71 -1.09
CA VAL A 19 -19.59 20.36 -1.86
C VAL A 19 -19.86 18.86 -1.90
N GLY A 20 -19.02 18.07 -1.21
CA GLY A 20 -19.25 16.62 -1.07
C GLY A 20 -18.86 15.81 -2.29
N LYS A 21 -17.87 16.25 -3.06
CA LYS A 21 -17.32 15.42 -4.13
C LYS A 21 -16.83 14.10 -3.58
N ARG A 22 -16.99 13.06 -4.38
CA ARG A 22 -16.58 11.71 -4.05
C ARG A 22 -15.26 11.40 -4.72
N TYR A 23 -14.30 10.92 -3.93
CA TYR A 23 -12.93 10.71 -4.37
C TYR A 23 -12.50 9.25 -4.28
N TYR A 24 -11.45 8.94 -5.03
CA TYR A 24 -10.64 7.75 -4.84
C TYR A 24 -9.15 8.14 -4.80
N CYS A 25 -8.33 7.31 -4.19
CA CYS A 25 -6.88 7.49 -4.16
C CYS A 25 -6.28 7.05 -5.50
N PRO A 26 -5.64 7.95 -6.29
CA PRO A 26 -5.09 7.57 -7.59
C PRO A 26 -4.02 6.48 -7.50
N ASP A 27 -3.11 6.59 -6.54
CA ASP A 27 -2.05 5.61 -6.36
C ASP A 27 -2.59 4.25 -5.90
N CYS A 28 -3.62 4.26 -5.05
CA CYS A 28 -4.32 3.04 -4.66
C CYS A 28 -5.03 2.40 -5.86
N ALA A 29 -5.64 3.21 -6.73
CA ALA A 29 -6.26 2.72 -7.96
C ALA A 29 -5.22 2.09 -8.91
N PHE A 30 -4.01 2.65 -8.98
CA PHE A 30 -2.91 2.07 -9.74
C PHE A 30 -2.60 0.65 -9.22
N VAL A 31 -2.41 0.50 -7.93
CA VAL A 31 -2.12 -0.81 -7.32
C VAL A 31 -3.30 -1.77 -7.49
N GLU A 32 -4.51 -1.28 -7.33
CA GLU A 32 -5.74 -2.08 -7.57
C GLU A 32 -5.75 -2.63 -8.99
N GLY A 33 -5.32 -1.83 -9.98
CA GLY A 33 -5.18 -2.28 -11.37
C GLY A 33 -4.20 -3.44 -11.52
N VAL A 34 -3.06 -3.37 -10.83
CA VAL A 34 -2.08 -4.47 -10.81
C VAL A 34 -2.69 -5.74 -10.22
N LEU A 35 -3.43 -5.62 -9.13
CA LEU A 35 -4.15 -6.75 -8.53
C LEU A 35 -5.17 -7.35 -9.50
N GLY A 36 -5.79 -6.51 -10.30
CA GLY A 36 -6.73 -6.94 -11.35
C GLY A 36 -6.05 -7.69 -12.49
N TYR A 37 -4.87 -7.23 -12.91
CA TYR A 37 -4.08 -7.90 -13.95
C TYR A 37 -3.43 -9.19 -13.46
N CYS A 38 -3.10 -9.26 -12.19
CA CYS A 38 -2.41 -10.39 -11.56
C CYS A 38 -3.22 -10.90 -10.36
N PRO A 39 -4.38 -11.51 -10.59
CA PRO A 39 -5.33 -11.83 -9.51
C PRO A 39 -4.78 -12.80 -8.46
N ALA A 40 -3.75 -13.59 -8.79
CA ALA A 40 -3.10 -14.46 -7.81
C ALA A 40 -2.51 -13.69 -6.62
N LEU A 41 -2.16 -12.41 -6.80
CA LEU A 41 -1.67 -11.56 -5.72
C LEU A 41 -2.68 -11.44 -4.57
N ARG A 42 -3.98 -11.51 -4.85
CA ARG A 42 -5.02 -11.40 -3.83
C ARG A 42 -4.99 -12.54 -2.81
N THR A 43 -4.43 -13.68 -3.18
CA THR A 43 -4.25 -14.83 -2.27
C THR A 43 -2.87 -14.87 -1.63
N GLN A 44 -1.92 -14.14 -2.17
CA GLN A 44 -0.52 -14.10 -1.69
C GLN A 44 -0.27 -12.95 -0.72
N LEU A 45 -1.13 -11.95 -0.71
CA LEU A 45 -1.04 -10.77 0.14
C LEU A 45 -2.24 -10.71 1.10
N GLU A 46 -2.03 -10.13 2.27
CA GLU A 46 -3.14 -9.69 3.11
C GLU A 46 -3.51 -8.27 2.71
N ILE A 47 -4.63 -8.12 2.00
CA ILE A 47 -5.09 -6.83 1.50
C ILE A 47 -6.14 -6.28 2.45
N ARG A 48 -5.92 -5.05 2.94
CA ARG A 48 -6.85 -4.37 3.83
C ARG A 48 -7.24 -3.02 3.24
N TYR A 49 -8.55 -2.78 3.16
CA TYR A 49 -9.10 -1.49 2.76
C TYR A 49 -9.42 -0.69 4.01
N ILE A 50 -8.96 0.56 4.06
CA ILE A 50 -9.13 1.41 5.23
C ILE A 50 -9.76 2.75 4.85
N ALA A 51 -10.37 3.40 5.83
CA ALA A 51 -11.03 4.68 5.65
C ALA A 51 -10.02 5.82 5.43
N TYR A 52 -10.44 6.83 4.68
CA TYR A 52 -9.62 7.99 4.34
C TYR A 52 -9.14 8.81 5.56
N PRO A 53 -9.99 9.15 6.57
CA PRO A 53 -9.58 10.04 7.64
C PRO A 53 -8.40 9.51 8.45
N ARG A 54 -7.56 10.45 8.91
CA ARG A 54 -6.47 10.15 9.83
C ARG A 54 -6.90 10.51 11.27
N PRO A 55 -6.35 9.86 12.28
CA PRO A 55 -5.34 8.80 12.20
C PRO A 55 -5.91 7.51 11.62
N ARG A 56 -5.01 6.68 11.05
CA ARG A 56 -5.33 5.36 10.50
C ARG A 56 -4.80 4.30 11.47
N PRO A 57 -5.59 3.87 12.45
CA PRO A 57 -5.06 3.12 13.58
C PRO A 57 -4.42 1.79 13.22
N GLU A 58 -4.91 1.10 12.19
CA GLU A 58 -4.30 -0.16 11.75
C GLU A 58 -2.88 0.03 11.23
N ILE A 59 -2.63 1.11 10.50
CA ILE A 59 -1.28 1.43 10.01
C ILE A 59 -0.40 1.90 11.17
N VAL A 60 -0.91 2.80 12.00
CA VAL A 60 -0.18 3.34 13.15
C VAL A 60 0.30 2.24 14.08
N ALA A 61 -0.55 1.23 14.34
CA ALA A 61 -0.20 0.10 15.19
C ALA A 61 1.00 -0.69 14.67
N LEU A 62 1.21 -0.70 13.35
CA LEU A 62 2.28 -1.48 12.72
C LEU A 62 3.56 -0.66 12.49
N VAL A 63 3.43 0.58 12.02
CA VAL A 63 4.58 1.37 11.56
C VAL A 63 4.65 2.78 12.13
N GLY A 64 3.81 3.11 13.12
CA GLY A 64 3.79 4.43 13.74
C GLY A 64 3.02 5.46 12.91
N ASP A 65 2.96 6.69 13.43
CA ASP A 65 2.11 7.76 12.89
C ASP A 65 2.74 8.59 11.77
N ALA A 66 4.05 8.43 11.53
CA ALA A 66 4.79 9.23 10.56
C ALA A 66 4.49 8.84 9.10
N HIS A 67 4.05 7.60 8.85
CA HIS A 67 3.87 7.06 7.49
C HIS A 67 2.50 6.39 7.35
N GLN A 68 1.44 7.20 7.37
CA GLN A 68 0.06 6.73 7.26
C GLN A 68 -0.51 6.77 5.84
N GLY A 69 0.31 7.12 4.84
CA GLY A 69 -0.13 7.19 3.45
C GLY A 69 -0.57 5.84 2.90
N CYS A 70 -1.37 5.88 1.85
CA CYS A 70 -1.78 4.70 1.09
C CYS A 70 -1.55 4.94 -0.41
N PRO A 71 -1.18 3.90 -1.16
CA PRO A 71 -0.98 2.52 -0.71
C PRO A 71 0.13 2.42 0.34
N ASN A 72 0.08 1.40 1.18
CA ASN A 72 1.12 1.17 2.18
C ASN A 72 1.37 -0.33 2.25
N LEU A 73 2.58 -0.74 1.89
CA LEU A 73 2.99 -2.14 1.91
C LEU A 73 3.89 -2.37 3.11
N ILE A 74 3.52 -3.32 3.95
CA ILE A 74 4.31 -3.71 5.13
C ILE A 74 4.78 -5.13 4.91
N LEU A 75 6.10 -5.33 4.92
CA LEU A 75 6.68 -6.63 4.59
C LEU A 75 6.59 -7.60 5.76
N ASP A 76 6.26 -8.84 5.44
CA ASP A 76 6.50 -9.95 6.35
C ASP A 76 8.01 -10.06 6.60
N PRO A 77 8.48 -10.18 7.85
CA PRO A 77 9.92 -10.33 8.13
C PRO A 77 10.59 -11.45 7.34
N ALA A 78 9.87 -12.53 7.05
CA ALA A 78 10.38 -13.64 6.24
C ALA A 78 10.78 -13.23 4.81
N ASN A 79 10.25 -12.11 4.31
CA ASN A 79 10.53 -11.60 2.97
C ASN A 79 11.67 -10.59 2.93
N HIS A 80 12.23 -10.16 4.07
CA HIS A 80 13.31 -9.17 4.10
C HIS A 80 14.55 -9.61 3.33
N LYS A 81 14.85 -10.90 3.32
CA LYS A 81 16.00 -11.47 2.60
C LYS A 81 15.88 -11.43 1.08
N PHE A 82 14.70 -11.14 0.55
CA PHE A 82 14.43 -11.12 -0.89
C PHE A 82 14.47 -9.71 -1.48
N VAL A 83 14.74 -8.67 -0.67
CA VAL A 83 14.57 -7.29 -1.10
C VAL A 83 15.81 -6.46 -0.84
N ASN A 84 15.94 -5.37 -1.62
CA ASN A 84 16.85 -4.30 -1.29
C ASN A 84 16.21 -3.43 -0.20
N VAL A 85 16.68 -3.63 1.03
CA VAL A 85 16.11 -2.96 2.22
C VAL A 85 16.22 -1.43 2.15
N ASN A 86 17.14 -0.89 1.34
CA ASN A 86 17.33 0.55 1.21
C ASN A 86 16.16 1.27 0.52
N ARG A 87 15.30 0.53 -0.16
CA ARG A 87 14.09 1.08 -0.79
C ARG A 87 12.95 1.29 0.20
N PHE A 88 13.06 0.74 1.39
CA PHE A 88 11.98 0.71 2.37
C PHE A 88 12.31 1.56 3.58
N HIS A 89 11.28 2.11 4.19
CA HIS A 89 11.37 2.70 5.52
C HIS A 89 11.44 1.59 6.56
N ARG A 90 12.07 1.87 7.68
CA ARG A 90 12.17 0.95 8.80
C ARG A 90 11.47 1.55 10.02
N CYS A 91 10.59 0.77 10.63
CA CYS A 91 10.00 1.06 11.93
C CYS A 91 10.21 -0.16 12.82
N GLY A 92 11.16 -0.07 13.77
CA GLY A 92 11.59 -1.23 14.54
C GLY A 92 12.11 -2.33 13.62
N GLU A 93 11.51 -3.51 13.71
CA GLU A 93 11.85 -4.65 12.86
C GLU A 93 11.08 -4.66 11.52
N ARG A 94 10.15 -3.71 11.32
CA ARG A 94 9.28 -3.70 10.16
C ARG A 94 9.87 -2.87 9.03
N LEU A 95 9.77 -3.39 7.81
CA LEU A 95 10.05 -2.65 6.57
C LEU A 95 8.73 -2.34 5.90
N HIS A 96 8.59 -1.10 5.42
CA HIS A 96 7.36 -0.68 4.74
C HIS A 96 7.65 0.41 3.70
N SER A 97 6.70 0.61 2.79
CA SER A 97 6.77 1.68 1.79
C SER A 97 5.38 2.20 1.45
N THR A 98 5.30 3.51 1.23
CA THR A 98 4.13 4.19 0.67
C THR A 98 4.38 4.64 -0.77
N ASP A 99 5.54 4.33 -1.33
CA ASP A 99 5.92 4.70 -2.69
C ASP A 99 5.34 3.68 -3.68
N THR A 100 4.47 4.13 -4.55
CA THR A 100 3.76 3.26 -5.50
C THR A 100 4.73 2.51 -6.40
N LYS A 101 5.77 3.17 -6.91
CA LYS A 101 6.77 2.51 -7.75
C LYS A 101 7.51 1.40 -7.01
N VAL A 102 7.94 1.66 -5.78
CA VAL A 102 8.60 0.66 -4.93
C VAL A 102 7.67 -0.53 -4.70
N ILE A 103 6.40 -0.26 -4.40
CA ILE A 103 5.40 -1.31 -4.14
C ILE A 103 5.23 -2.20 -5.37
N VAL A 104 4.96 -1.62 -6.55
CA VAL A 104 4.68 -2.44 -7.74
C VAL A 104 5.93 -3.16 -8.25
N ASP A 105 7.11 -2.55 -8.13
CA ASP A 105 8.38 -3.22 -8.45
C ASP A 105 8.61 -4.42 -7.53
N TYR A 106 8.33 -4.26 -6.23
CA TYR A 106 8.43 -5.36 -5.28
C TYR A 106 7.45 -6.49 -5.60
N LEU A 107 6.22 -6.19 -5.94
CA LEU A 107 5.23 -7.20 -6.31
C LEU A 107 5.70 -8.03 -7.52
N ALA A 108 6.33 -7.38 -8.50
CA ALA A 108 6.90 -8.07 -9.65
C ALA A 108 8.07 -8.96 -9.24
N GLU A 109 9.01 -8.43 -8.46
CA GLU A 109 10.21 -9.14 -8.03
C GLU A 109 9.91 -10.33 -7.12
N ARG A 110 9.04 -10.14 -6.15
CA ARG A 110 8.77 -11.14 -5.11
C ARG A 110 7.73 -12.16 -5.53
N TYR A 111 6.71 -11.76 -6.25
CA TYR A 111 5.57 -12.61 -6.58
C TYR A 111 5.45 -12.95 -8.06
N GLY A 112 6.35 -12.45 -8.88
CA GLY A 112 6.32 -12.73 -10.32
C GLY A 112 5.21 -12.03 -11.08
N ALA A 113 4.69 -10.92 -10.54
CA ALA A 113 3.75 -10.07 -11.26
C ALA A 113 4.44 -9.41 -12.47
N MET A 114 3.63 -8.88 -13.38
CA MET A 114 4.16 -8.11 -14.51
C MET A 114 4.87 -6.84 -14.01
N VAL A 115 5.92 -6.44 -14.71
CA VAL A 115 6.69 -5.24 -14.39
C VAL A 115 5.99 -4.02 -14.97
N ALA A 116 5.89 -2.94 -14.19
CA ALA A 116 5.36 -1.69 -14.69
C ALA A 116 6.32 -1.07 -15.71
N HIS A 117 5.78 -0.64 -16.85
CA HIS A 117 6.55 -0.03 -17.93
C HIS A 117 6.52 1.49 -17.76
N PHE A 118 7.32 1.98 -16.83
CA PHE A 118 7.43 3.41 -16.59
C PHE A 118 8.19 4.13 -17.71
#